data_a721d0b5509394b6e21c094b05cee5ff
#
_entry.id   a721d0b5509394b6e21c094b05cee5ff
#
_cell.length_a   1.000
_cell.length_b   1.000
_cell.length_c   1.000
_cell.angle_alpha   90.00
_cell.angle_beta   90.00
_cell.angle_gamma   90.00
#
_symmetry.space_group_name_H-M   'P 1'
#
loop_
_entity.id
_entity.type
_entity.pdbx_description
1 polymer ?
#
loop_
_entity_poly.entity_id
_entity_poly.type
_entity_poly.pdbx_seq_one_letter_code
_entity_poly.pdbx_strand_id
1 'polypeptide(L)'
;PGINDPVTSRGKRTEQFLQDCDVVLIVTPSGQFLSSEYTDFMHRVTTKEGTQQAYLIASQVDNQLFGSESQGLSDPIHVLERISDNLTKHARNVLAKQVQEYPSMKVAADKLSKNNVICSSSVAFSLQQRFDEQHTWDANLQHVWRNLNQKFPDVFSHEELAKNALNQLANIHQIHQIVSEVTANKEQILAQRRIDFENGKRTALQGYLKA
;
A
#
# COMPACT_ATOMS: atom_id res chain seq x y z
N PRO A 1 -13.08 7.97 -3.40
CA PRO A 1 -14.09 7.03 -3.89
C PRO A 1 -13.41 5.68 -4.11
N GLY A 2 -14.08 4.57 -3.68
CA GLY A 2 -13.56 3.23 -3.90
C GLY A 2 -13.56 2.87 -5.38
N ILE A 3 -12.63 2.03 -5.76
CA ILE A 3 -12.40 1.63 -7.17
C ILE A 3 -13.59 0.84 -7.72
N ASN A 4 -14.25 0.07 -6.88
CA ASN A 4 -15.44 -0.70 -7.20
C ASN A 4 -16.73 -0.01 -6.70
N ASP A 5 -16.76 1.33 -6.72
CA ASP A 5 -18.00 2.07 -6.44
C ASP A 5 -19.04 1.65 -7.49
N PRO A 6 -20.21 1.11 -7.07
CA PRO A 6 -21.26 0.67 -7.99
C PRO A 6 -21.79 1.81 -8.88
N VAL A 7 -21.44 3.05 -8.57
CA VAL A 7 -21.76 4.20 -9.44
C VAL A 7 -20.68 4.35 -10.51
N THR A 8 -20.96 3.83 -11.70
CA THR A 8 -20.06 3.81 -12.87
C THR A 8 -19.44 5.18 -13.20
N SER A 9 -20.15 6.29 -12.90
CA SER A 9 -19.64 7.64 -13.12
C SER A 9 -18.51 8.02 -12.17
N ARG A 10 -18.47 7.47 -10.94
CA ARG A 10 -17.41 7.72 -9.97
C ARG A 10 -16.14 6.93 -10.30
N GLY A 11 -16.29 5.69 -10.76
CA GLY A 11 -15.16 4.87 -11.24
C GLY A 11 -14.44 5.54 -12.43
N LYS A 12 -15.18 6.02 -13.43
CA LYS A 12 -14.61 6.75 -14.58
C LYS A 12 -13.89 8.04 -14.17
N ARG A 13 -14.44 8.80 -13.23
CA ARG A 13 -13.76 10.01 -12.71
C ARG A 13 -12.45 9.66 -12.00
N THR A 14 -12.44 8.61 -11.20
CA THR A 14 -11.22 8.12 -10.52
C THR A 14 -10.18 7.70 -11.55
N GLU A 15 -10.55 6.97 -12.59
CA GLU A 15 -9.64 6.57 -13.67
C GLU A 15 -9.08 7.77 -14.45
N GLN A 16 -9.89 8.78 -14.74
CA GLN A 16 -9.44 10.02 -15.38
C GLN A 16 -8.46 10.79 -14.49
N PHE A 17 -8.77 10.92 -13.20
CA PHE A 17 -7.92 11.60 -12.23
C PHE A 17 -6.56 10.92 -12.08
N LEU A 18 -6.52 9.58 -12.06
CA LEU A 18 -5.28 8.81 -11.96
C LEU A 18 -4.33 8.99 -13.15
N GLN A 19 -4.85 9.38 -14.34
CA GLN A 19 -4.01 9.68 -15.51
C GLN A 19 -3.13 10.92 -15.29
N ASP A 20 -3.59 11.83 -14.43
CA ASP A 20 -2.91 13.10 -14.13
C ASP A 20 -2.01 12.98 -12.88
N CYS A 21 -2.00 11.83 -12.21
CA CYS A 21 -1.20 11.61 -11.00
C CYS A 21 0.21 11.12 -11.35
N ASP A 22 1.21 11.81 -10.85
CA ASP A 22 2.62 11.38 -10.96
C ASP A 22 2.96 10.27 -9.95
N VAL A 23 2.27 10.25 -8.81
CA VAL A 23 2.47 9.27 -7.73
C VAL A 23 1.14 8.69 -7.30
N VAL A 24 1.10 7.36 -7.15
CA VAL A 24 -0.11 6.62 -6.74
C VAL A 24 0.20 5.72 -5.55
N LEU A 25 -0.61 5.84 -4.49
CA LEU A 25 -0.61 4.94 -3.35
C LEU A 25 -1.81 3.99 -3.49
N ILE A 26 -1.54 2.71 -3.70
CA ILE A 26 -2.57 1.67 -3.84
C ILE A 26 -2.77 1.02 -2.48
N VAL A 27 -3.90 1.34 -1.84
CA VAL A 27 -4.24 0.85 -0.50
C VAL A 27 -5.23 -0.29 -0.59
N THR A 28 -4.89 -1.45 -0.07
CA THR A 28 -5.75 -2.64 -0.05
C THR A 28 -5.76 -3.29 1.34
N PRO A 29 -6.87 -3.90 1.78
CA PRO A 29 -6.87 -4.66 3.02
C PRO A 29 -5.90 -5.84 2.96
N SER A 30 -5.15 -6.09 4.03
CA SER A 30 -4.16 -7.16 4.09
C SER A 30 -4.74 -8.54 3.88
N GLY A 31 -5.98 -8.79 4.32
CA GLY A 31 -6.68 -10.07 4.15
C GLY A 31 -7.15 -10.36 2.72
N GLN A 32 -7.20 -9.35 1.84
CA GLN A 32 -7.59 -9.47 0.43
C GLN A 32 -6.53 -8.84 -0.48
N PHE A 33 -5.29 -8.84 -0.03
CA PHE A 33 -4.21 -8.12 -0.67
C PHE A 33 -3.96 -8.63 -2.09
N LEU A 34 -4.10 -7.72 -3.07
CA LEU A 34 -3.98 -8.00 -4.50
C LEU A 34 -4.86 -9.16 -4.99
N SER A 35 -6.11 -9.24 -4.52
CA SER A 35 -7.11 -10.11 -5.13
C SER A 35 -7.34 -9.77 -6.60
N SER A 36 -8.04 -10.63 -7.34
CA SER A 36 -8.30 -10.45 -8.80
C SER A 36 -8.90 -9.08 -9.12
N GLU A 37 -9.81 -8.58 -8.29
CA GLU A 37 -10.44 -7.27 -8.49
C GLU A 37 -9.43 -6.12 -8.45
N TYR A 38 -8.42 -6.21 -7.56
CA TYR A 38 -7.36 -5.21 -7.46
C TYR A 38 -6.35 -5.33 -8.61
N THR A 39 -6.10 -6.52 -9.12
CA THR A 39 -5.18 -6.71 -10.26
C THR A 39 -5.76 -6.14 -11.54
N ASP A 40 -7.05 -6.32 -11.80
CA ASP A 40 -7.75 -5.71 -12.93
C ASP A 40 -7.71 -4.17 -12.88
N PHE A 41 -7.85 -3.62 -11.68
CA PHE A 41 -7.70 -2.18 -11.49
C PHE A 41 -6.25 -1.73 -11.74
N MET A 42 -5.28 -2.43 -11.17
CA MET A 42 -3.86 -2.10 -11.41
C MET A 42 -3.52 -2.08 -12.89
N HIS A 43 -4.02 -3.05 -13.66
CA HIS A 43 -3.86 -3.04 -15.11
C HIS A 43 -4.38 -1.75 -15.74
N ARG A 44 -5.57 -1.30 -15.37
CA ARG A 44 -6.18 -0.07 -15.93
C ARG A 44 -5.45 1.21 -15.54
N VAL A 45 -4.89 1.27 -14.32
CA VAL A 45 -4.22 2.47 -13.80
C VAL A 45 -2.77 2.56 -14.26
N THR A 46 -2.08 1.43 -14.32
CA THR A 46 -0.62 1.41 -14.52
C THR A 46 -0.21 1.30 -15.98
N THR A 47 -1.11 0.91 -16.90
CA THR A 47 -0.85 0.89 -18.34
C THR A 47 -0.90 2.27 -19.00
N LYS A 48 -1.34 3.29 -18.27
CA LYS A 48 -1.42 4.66 -18.79
C LYS A 48 -0.11 5.40 -18.56
N GLU A 49 0.35 6.08 -19.59
CA GLU A 49 1.52 6.96 -19.53
C GLU A 49 1.27 8.10 -18.54
N GLY A 50 2.07 8.21 -17.48
CA GLY A 50 1.94 9.33 -16.52
C GLY A 50 2.47 9.01 -15.14
N THR A 51 2.06 7.91 -14.53
CA THR A 51 2.48 7.55 -13.16
C THR A 51 3.98 7.26 -13.10
N GLN A 52 4.72 8.08 -12.36
CA GLN A 52 6.17 7.95 -12.20
C GLN A 52 6.56 7.02 -11.04
N GLN A 53 5.78 7.07 -9.96
CA GLN A 53 6.00 6.25 -8.77
C GLN A 53 4.68 5.63 -8.30
N ALA A 54 4.75 4.39 -7.84
CA ALA A 54 3.61 3.70 -7.28
C ALA A 54 4.04 2.88 -6.05
N TYR A 55 3.21 2.87 -5.02
CA TYR A 55 3.45 2.17 -3.77
C TYR A 55 2.25 1.29 -3.42
N LEU A 56 2.54 0.09 -2.88
CA LEU A 56 1.55 -0.83 -2.37
C LEU A 56 1.46 -0.71 -0.85
N ILE A 57 0.27 -0.45 -0.35
CA ILE A 57 -0.01 -0.34 1.09
C ILE A 57 -1.02 -1.41 1.47
N ALA A 58 -0.64 -2.30 2.38
CA ALA A 58 -1.52 -3.26 3.01
C ALA A 58 -2.09 -2.64 4.30
N SER A 59 -3.37 -2.32 4.28
CA SER A 59 -4.09 -1.80 5.44
C SER A 59 -4.66 -2.93 6.31
N GLN A 60 -5.11 -2.59 7.53
CA GLN A 60 -5.73 -3.53 8.47
C GLN A 60 -4.82 -4.72 8.83
N VAL A 61 -3.51 -4.49 8.95
CA VAL A 61 -2.55 -5.55 9.27
C VAL A 61 -2.72 -6.09 10.69
N ASP A 62 -3.36 -5.32 11.58
CA ASP A 62 -3.77 -5.77 12.91
C ASP A 62 -4.60 -7.06 12.88
N ASN A 63 -5.44 -7.26 11.86
CA ASN A 63 -6.22 -8.47 11.69
C ASN A 63 -5.35 -9.72 11.40
N GLN A 64 -4.16 -9.54 10.84
CA GLN A 64 -3.24 -10.64 10.51
C GLN A 64 -2.36 -11.07 11.71
N LEU A 65 -2.26 -10.23 12.75
CA LEU A 65 -1.45 -10.54 13.94
C LEU A 65 -1.94 -11.77 14.73
N PHE A 66 -3.17 -12.20 14.48
CA PHE A 66 -3.80 -13.33 15.18
C PHE A 66 -3.89 -14.60 14.31
N GLY A 67 -3.42 -14.51 13.05
CA GLY A 67 -3.45 -15.61 12.07
C GLY A 67 -2.25 -16.54 12.16
N SER A 68 -2.06 -17.32 11.09
CA SER A 68 -0.95 -18.30 10.93
C SER A 68 0.42 -17.64 11.05
N GLU A 69 0.54 -16.39 10.63
CA GLU A 69 1.80 -15.63 10.64
C GLU A 69 2.34 -15.40 12.05
N SER A 70 1.47 -15.45 13.06
CA SER A 70 1.87 -15.28 14.46
C SER A 70 2.38 -16.58 15.13
N GLN A 71 2.32 -17.71 14.46
CA GLN A 71 2.72 -18.99 15.05
C GLN A 71 4.22 -18.99 15.41
N GLY A 72 4.51 -19.31 16.67
CA GLY A 72 5.87 -19.37 17.20
C GLY A 72 6.52 -18.00 17.48
N LEU A 73 5.77 -16.90 17.37
CA LEU A 73 6.24 -15.56 17.68
C LEU A 73 5.43 -14.96 18.85
N SER A 74 6.15 -14.36 19.80
CA SER A 74 5.60 -13.66 20.97
C SER A 74 5.73 -12.14 20.87
N ASP A 75 6.41 -11.61 19.83
CA ASP A 75 6.59 -10.19 19.58
C ASP A 75 5.76 -9.77 18.37
N PRO A 76 4.83 -8.78 18.50
CA PRO A 76 4.00 -8.31 17.41
C PRO A 76 4.80 -7.69 16.25
N ILE A 77 6.01 -7.16 16.53
CA ILE A 77 6.85 -6.56 15.49
C ILE A 77 7.47 -7.62 14.61
N HIS A 78 7.94 -8.73 15.17
CA HIS A 78 8.42 -9.87 14.39
C HIS A 78 7.29 -10.50 13.56
N VAL A 79 6.05 -10.50 14.07
CA VAL A 79 4.87 -10.92 13.29
C VAL A 79 4.64 -9.96 12.14
N LEU A 80 4.69 -8.65 12.37
CA LEU A 80 4.53 -7.62 11.34
C LEU A 80 5.59 -7.74 10.23
N GLU A 81 6.85 -7.97 10.59
CA GLU A 81 7.94 -8.20 9.65
C GLU A 81 7.66 -9.41 8.74
N ARG A 82 7.25 -10.53 9.35
CA ARG A 82 6.86 -11.75 8.60
C ARG A 82 5.69 -11.49 7.66
N ILE A 83 4.67 -10.76 8.11
CA ILE A 83 3.52 -10.36 7.27
C ILE A 83 4.00 -9.51 6.09
N SER A 84 4.81 -8.50 6.34
CA SER A 84 5.36 -7.60 5.31
C SER A 84 6.16 -8.37 4.26
N ASP A 85 7.03 -9.28 4.68
CA ASP A 85 7.82 -10.13 3.78
C ASP A 85 6.92 -11.02 2.91
N ASN A 86 5.91 -11.65 3.51
CA ASN A 86 5.00 -12.52 2.79
C ASN A 86 4.13 -11.75 1.81
N LEU A 87 3.60 -10.59 2.20
CA LEU A 87 2.84 -9.71 1.30
C LEU A 87 3.71 -9.17 0.17
N THR A 88 4.97 -8.83 0.45
CA THR A 88 5.93 -8.38 -0.57
C THR A 88 6.25 -9.49 -1.57
N LYS A 89 6.49 -10.72 -1.12
CA LYS A 89 6.68 -11.89 -1.99
C LYS A 89 5.42 -12.17 -2.82
N HIS A 90 4.25 -12.12 -2.18
CA HIS A 90 2.97 -12.29 -2.87
C HIS A 90 2.78 -11.24 -3.96
N ALA A 91 3.00 -9.96 -3.65
CA ALA A 91 2.91 -8.87 -4.62
C ALA A 91 3.81 -9.09 -5.84
N ARG A 92 5.08 -9.44 -5.62
CA ARG A 92 6.02 -9.72 -6.71
C ARG A 92 5.57 -10.88 -7.59
N ASN A 93 5.03 -11.95 -6.98
CA ASN A 93 4.51 -13.11 -7.71
C ASN A 93 3.27 -12.75 -8.55
N VAL A 94 2.34 -11.97 -7.99
CA VAL A 94 1.14 -11.51 -8.70
C VAL A 94 1.54 -10.61 -9.87
N LEU A 95 2.42 -9.63 -9.64
CA LEU A 95 2.91 -8.72 -10.68
C LEU A 95 3.64 -9.48 -11.80
N ALA A 96 4.47 -10.47 -11.47
CA ALA A 96 5.16 -11.28 -12.47
C ALA A 96 4.18 -12.08 -13.34
N LYS A 97 3.11 -12.65 -12.76
CA LYS A 97 2.04 -13.32 -13.52
C LYS A 97 1.29 -12.35 -14.43
N GLN A 98 0.97 -11.16 -13.93
CA GLN A 98 0.30 -10.11 -14.71
C GLN A 98 1.15 -9.66 -15.91
N VAL A 99 2.47 -9.56 -15.76
CA VAL A 99 3.37 -9.23 -16.88
C VAL A 99 3.39 -10.36 -17.94
N GLN A 100 3.27 -11.62 -17.54
CA GLN A 100 3.17 -12.74 -18.50
C GLN A 100 1.85 -12.69 -19.30
N GLU A 101 0.76 -12.35 -18.64
CA GLU A 101 -0.57 -12.23 -19.27
C GLU A 101 -0.69 -10.95 -20.10
N TYR A 102 -0.14 -9.85 -19.58
CA TYR A 102 -0.20 -8.50 -20.16
C TYR A 102 1.19 -7.87 -20.23
N PRO A 103 1.98 -8.11 -21.28
CA PRO A 103 3.35 -7.58 -21.40
C PRO A 103 3.45 -6.05 -21.30
N SER A 104 2.37 -5.33 -21.64
CA SER A 104 2.28 -3.87 -21.48
C SER A 104 2.39 -3.40 -20.03
N MET A 105 2.13 -4.26 -19.05
CA MET A 105 2.26 -3.96 -17.62
C MET A 105 3.70 -3.96 -17.11
N LYS A 106 4.70 -4.38 -17.90
CA LYS A 106 6.06 -4.57 -17.42
C LYS A 106 6.61 -3.33 -16.71
N VAL A 107 6.51 -2.17 -17.31
CA VAL A 107 7.04 -0.92 -16.74
C VAL A 107 6.37 -0.59 -15.40
N ALA A 108 5.08 -0.80 -15.31
CA ALA A 108 4.31 -0.57 -14.09
C ALA A 108 4.61 -1.60 -12.99
N ALA A 109 4.71 -2.86 -13.36
CA ALA A 109 5.08 -3.93 -12.44
C ALA A 109 6.51 -3.73 -11.89
N ASP A 110 7.45 -3.30 -12.71
CA ASP A 110 8.81 -2.95 -12.29
C ASP A 110 8.80 -1.77 -11.29
N LYS A 111 7.97 -0.75 -11.50
CA LYS A 111 7.81 0.38 -10.56
C LYS A 111 7.20 -0.08 -9.22
N LEU A 112 6.16 -0.90 -9.23
CA LEU A 112 5.47 -1.41 -8.05
C LEU A 112 6.33 -2.41 -7.24
N SER A 113 7.09 -3.27 -7.92
CA SER A 113 7.92 -4.29 -7.26
C SER A 113 9.24 -3.74 -6.72
N LYS A 114 9.60 -2.49 -7.05
CA LYS A 114 10.82 -1.83 -6.59
C LYS A 114 10.84 -1.64 -5.07
N ASN A 115 9.68 -1.33 -4.49
CA ASN A 115 9.52 -1.11 -3.07
C ASN A 115 8.89 -2.34 -2.38
N ASN A 116 9.16 -2.51 -1.10
CA ASN A 116 8.43 -3.47 -0.28
C ASN A 116 7.00 -2.97 -0.02
N VAL A 117 6.11 -3.90 0.28
CA VAL A 117 4.74 -3.57 0.70
C VAL A 117 4.78 -2.87 2.05
N ILE A 118 4.10 -1.74 2.14
CA ILE A 118 3.98 -0.97 3.38
C ILE A 118 2.78 -1.52 4.14
N CYS A 119 3.04 -2.08 5.32
CA CYS A 119 1.99 -2.57 6.21
C CYS A 119 1.55 -1.44 7.15
N SER A 120 0.24 -1.23 7.34
CA SER A 120 -0.30 -0.18 8.20
C SER A 120 -1.60 -0.61 8.88
N SER A 121 -1.85 -0.09 10.08
CA SER A 121 -3.11 -0.25 10.84
C SER A 121 -3.62 1.10 11.33
N SER A 122 -4.79 1.49 10.86
CA SER A 122 -5.48 2.69 11.35
C SER A 122 -6.00 2.54 12.78
N VAL A 123 -6.31 1.30 13.19
CA VAL A 123 -6.74 1.02 14.57
C VAL A 123 -5.56 1.18 15.52
N ALA A 124 -4.37 0.64 15.17
CA ALA A 124 -3.15 0.84 15.96
C ALA A 124 -2.79 2.33 16.07
N PHE A 125 -2.96 3.10 14.98
CA PHE A 125 -2.79 4.55 15.01
C PHE A 125 -3.77 5.22 15.99
N SER A 126 -5.05 4.86 15.95
CA SER A 126 -6.06 5.42 16.86
C SER A 126 -5.77 5.05 18.33
N LEU A 127 -5.35 3.82 18.61
CA LEU A 127 -4.92 3.39 19.94
C LEU A 127 -3.70 4.18 20.43
N GLN A 128 -2.72 4.37 19.57
CA GLN A 128 -1.50 5.13 19.89
C GLN A 128 -1.81 6.61 20.16
N GLN A 129 -2.62 7.25 19.33
CA GLN A 129 -2.99 8.67 19.48
C GLN A 129 -3.83 8.94 20.74
N ARG A 130 -4.63 7.97 21.17
CA ARG A 130 -5.54 8.09 22.32
C ARG A 130 -5.13 7.20 23.48
N PHE A 131 -3.85 6.86 23.56
CA PHE A 131 -3.35 5.89 24.55
C PHE A 131 -3.63 6.32 25.98
N ASP A 132 -3.42 7.60 26.29
CA ASP A 132 -3.63 8.16 27.64
C ASP A 132 -5.13 8.44 27.93
N GLU A 133 -6.01 8.28 26.93
CA GLU A 133 -7.45 8.53 27.02
C GLU A 133 -8.27 7.24 26.86
N GLN A 134 -7.84 6.13 27.44
CA GLN A 134 -8.48 4.81 27.27
C GLN A 134 -9.99 4.80 27.60
N HIS A 135 -10.43 5.67 28.51
CA HIS A 135 -11.85 5.83 28.86
C HIS A 135 -12.71 6.35 27.70
N THR A 136 -12.09 6.94 26.66
CA THR A 136 -12.77 7.45 25.46
C THR A 136 -12.81 6.43 24.31
N TRP A 137 -12.20 5.25 24.49
CA TRP A 137 -12.15 4.24 23.44
C TRP A 137 -13.54 3.64 23.18
N ASP A 138 -13.89 3.54 21.92
CA ASP A 138 -15.07 2.80 21.49
C ASP A 138 -14.90 1.28 21.64
N ALA A 139 -15.97 0.54 21.39
CA ALA A 139 -15.98 -0.92 21.53
C ALA A 139 -14.94 -1.61 20.62
N ASN A 140 -14.65 -1.05 19.43
CA ASN A 140 -13.69 -1.61 18.50
C ASN A 140 -12.26 -1.44 19.02
N LEU A 141 -11.87 -0.24 19.45
CA LEU A 141 -10.55 0.02 20.04
C LEU A 141 -10.31 -0.85 21.28
N GLN A 142 -11.32 -0.95 22.17
CA GLN A 142 -11.26 -1.81 23.35
C GLN A 142 -11.10 -3.29 23.00
N HIS A 143 -11.79 -3.75 21.96
CA HIS A 143 -11.69 -5.13 21.49
C HIS A 143 -10.29 -5.44 20.95
N VAL A 144 -9.77 -4.59 20.05
CA VAL A 144 -8.43 -4.79 19.47
C VAL A 144 -7.36 -4.71 20.57
N TRP A 145 -7.43 -3.74 21.48
CA TRP A 145 -6.51 -3.63 22.59
C TRP A 145 -6.49 -4.90 23.46
N ARG A 146 -7.67 -5.42 23.81
CA ARG A 146 -7.79 -6.65 24.60
C ARG A 146 -7.13 -7.83 23.90
N ASN A 147 -7.36 -7.97 22.60
CA ASN A 147 -6.77 -9.05 21.81
C ASN A 147 -5.24 -8.93 21.74
N LEU A 148 -4.71 -7.72 21.55
CA LEU A 148 -3.27 -7.46 21.55
C LEU A 148 -2.65 -7.81 22.90
N ASN A 149 -3.26 -7.39 24.01
CA ASN A 149 -2.80 -7.68 25.36
C ASN A 149 -2.82 -9.18 25.67
N GLN A 150 -3.86 -9.88 25.24
CA GLN A 150 -3.99 -11.32 25.42
C GLN A 150 -2.96 -12.11 24.60
N LYS A 151 -2.69 -11.67 23.37
CA LYS A 151 -1.79 -12.38 22.46
C LYS A 151 -0.31 -12.07 22.72
N PHE A 152 0.01 -10.84 23.10
CA PHE A 152 1.37 -10.34 23.28
C PHE A 152 1.53 -9.65 24.65
N PRO A 153 1.30 -10.38 25.77
CA PRO A 153 1.28 -9.79 27.10
C PRO A 153 2.62 -9.15 27.50
N ASP A 154 3.74 -9.71 27.06
CA ASP A 154 5.08 -9.21 27.37
C ASP A 154 5.34 -7.80 26.78
N VAL A 155 4.61 -7.43 25.75
CA VAL A 155 4.71 -6.11 25.11
C VAL A 155 3.61 -5.18 25.60
N PHE A 156 2.35 -5.61 25.54
CA PHE A 156 1.21 -4.73 25.82
C PHE A 156 0.88 -4.54 27.30
N SER A 157 1.50 -5.30 28.22
CA SER A 157 1.43 -5.04 29.67
C SER A 157 2.37 -3.90 30.13
N HIS A 158 3.26 -3.43 29.24
CA HIS A 158 4.22 -2.37 29.53
C HIS A 158 3.93 -1.17 28.65
N GLU A 159 3.61 -0.04 29.25
CA GLU A 159 3.16 1.17 28.54
C GLU A 159 4.10 1.60 27.41
N GLU A 160 5.39 1.74 27.70
CA GLU A 160 6.37 2.20 26.69
C GLU A 160 6.54 1.21 25.54
N LEU A 161 6.55 -0.10 25.84
CA LEU A 161 6.63 -1.13 24.79
C LEU A 161 5.35 -1.15 23.95
N ALA A 162 4.19 -1.00 24.58
CA ALA A 162 2.91 -0.94 23.91
C ALA A 162 2.81 0.29 22.98
N LYS A 163 3.19 1.49 23.45
CA LYS A 163 3.22 2.71 22.63
C LYS A 163 4.14 2.56 21.42
N ASN A 164 5.33 1.97 21.63
CA ASN A 164 6.28 1.72 20.54
C ASN A 164 5.72 0.69 19.53
N ALA A 165 5.18 -0.41 20.00
CA ALA A 165 4.57 -1.43 19.14
C ALA A 165 3.39 -0.87 18.34
N LEU A 166 2.50 -0.10 18.96
CA LEU A 166 1.39 0.57 18.27
C LEU A 166 1.88 1.54 17.20
N ASN A 167 2.94 2.31 17.47
CA ASN A 167 3.52 3.21 16.49
C ASN A 167 4.07 2.46 15.26
N GLN A 168 4.75 1.33 15.48
CA GLN A 168 5.26 0.50 14.39
C GLN A 168 4.13 -0.19 13.61
N LEU A 169 3.09 -0.69 14.29
CA LEU A 169 1.91 -1.27 13.64
C LEU A 169 1.11 -0.23 12.85
N ALA A 170 0.99 0.99 13.35
CA ALA A 170 0.35 2.09 12.66
C ALA A 170 1.09 2.45 11.37
N ASN A 171 2.41 2.55 11.45
CA ASN A 171 3.36 2.82 10.37
C ASN A 171 3.01 4.05 9.50
N ILE A 172 2.33 5.03 10.08
CA ILE A 172 1.93 6.27 9.37
C ILE A 172 3.15 7.11 9.03
N HIS A 173 4.22 7.02 9.84
CA HIS A 173 5.46 7.76 9.58
C HIS A 173 6.10 7.39 8.23
N GLN A 174 6.06 6.12 7.82
CA GLN A 174 6.59 5.70 6.53
C GLN A 174 5.76 6.27 5.37
N ILE A 175 4.45 6.36 5.52
CA ILE A 175 3.56 6.98 4.53
C ILE A 175 3.86 8.48 4.44
N HIS A 176 4.03 9.18 5.57
CA HIS A 176 4.41 10.58 5.61
C HIS A 176 5.80 10.82 4.99
N GLN A 177 6.74 9.92 5.24
CA GLN A 177 8.08 9.99 4.63
C GLN A 177 7.98 9.95 3.10
N ILE A 178 7.21 9.01 2.54
CA ILE A 178 6.98 8.92 1.09
C ILE A 178 6.40 10.23 0.54
N VAL A 179 5.37 10.76 1.18
CA VAL A 179 4.75 12.05 0.76
C VAL A 179 5.78 13.19 0.81
N SER A 180 6.61 13.23 1.84
CA SER A 180 7.66 14.24 1.98
C SER A 180 8.74 14.10 0.90
N GLU A 181 9.20 12.88 0.63
CA GLU A 181 10.17 12.58 -0.42
C GLU A 181 9.64 12.93 -1.82
N VAL A 182 8.39 12.59 -2.11
CA VAL A 182 7.70 12.97 -3.35
C VAL A 182 7.63 14.49 -3.49
N THR A 183 7.28 15.18 -2.41
CA THR A 183 7.19 16.65 -2.40
C THR A 183 8.56 17.28 -2.65
N ALA A 184 9.61 16.79 -2.01
CA ALA A 184 10.98 17.28 -2.18
C ALA A 184 11.52 17.03 -3.61
N ASN A 185 11.11 15.92 -4.24
CA ASN A 185 11.57 15.53 -5.58
C ASN A 185 10.60 15.93 -6.71
N LYS A 186 9.60 16.77 -6.43
CA LYS A 186 8.53 17.13 -7.36
C LYS A 186 9.06 17.59 -8.73
N GLU A 187 10.05 18.48 -8.75
CA GLU A 187 10.60 19.02 -9.99
C GLU A 187 11.27 17.93 -10.85
N GLN A 188 11.96 16.98 -10.22
CA GLN A 188 12.58 15.86 -10.93
C GLN A 188 11.51 14.90 -11.49
N ILE A 189 10.46 14.64 -10.74
CA ILE A 189 9.32 13.81 -11.17
C ILE A 189 8.65 14.43 -12.39
N LEU A 190 8.39 15.75 -12.36
CA LEU A 190 7.81 16.48 -13.48
C LEU A 190 8.72 16.51 -14.71
N ALA A 191 10.03 16.66 -14.51
CA ALA A 191 11.00 16.62 -15.60
C ALA A 191 11.04 15.22 -16.27
N GLN A 192 11.04 14.15 -15.47
CA GLN A 192 11.00 12.78 -15.99
C GLN A 192 9.71 12.50 -16.77
N ARG A 193 8.56 12.95 -16.28
CA ARG A 193 7.28 12.84 -16.98
C ARG A 193 7.32 13.48 -18.38
N ARG A 194 7.93 14.66 -18.51
CA ARG A 194 8.10 15.34 -19.81
C ARG A 194 8.95 14.50 -20.76
N ILE A 195 10.06 13.97 -20.28
CA ILE A 195 10.97 13.11 -21.06
C ILE A 195 10.23 11.85 -21.54
N ASP A 196 9.49 11.19 -20.64
CA ASP A 196 8.75 9.97 -20.98
C ASP A 196 7.67 10.24 -22.01
N PHE A 197 6.95 11.36 -21.88
CA PHE A 197 5.95 11.80 -22.85
C PHE A 197 6.55 12.08 -24.25
N GLU A 198 7.70 12.78 -24.31
CA GLU A 198 8.41 13.06 -25.58
C GLU A 198 8.90 11.76 -26.22
N ASN A 199 9.45 10.84 -25.43
CA ASN A 199 9.92 9.53 -25.90
C ASN A 199 8.75 8.68 -26.42
N GLY A 200 7.60 8.68 -25.73
CA GLY A 200 6.38 7.99 -26.15
C GLY A 200 5.90 8.49 -27.50
N LYS A 201 5.82 9.82 -27.70
CA LYS A 201 5.47 10.43 -29.00
C LYS A 201 6.46 10.06 -30.09
N ARG A 202 7.75 10.11 -29.81
CA ARG A 202 8.81 9.75 -30.77
C ARG A 202 8.67 8.30 -31.21
N THR A 203 8.45 7.37 -30.27
CA THR A 203 8.27 5.95 -30.58
C THR A 203 7.01 5.71 -31.43
N ALA A 204 5.89 6.38 -31.11
CA ALA A 204 4.67 6.30 -31.90
C ALA A 204 4.88 6.79 -33.34
N LEU A 205 5.53 7.94 -33.53
CA LEU A 205 5.86 8.48 -34.85
C LEU A 205 6.77 7.55 -35.66
N GLN A 206 7.79 6.96 -35.02
CA GLN A 206 8.67 5.98 -35.68
C GLN A 206 7.92 4.70 -36.09
N GLY A 207 6.90 4.30 -35.34
CA GLY A 207 6.00 3.19 -35.70
C GLY A 207 5.20 3.49 -36.95
N TYR A 208 4.64 4.71 -37.08
CA TYR A 208 3.91 5.14 -38.25
C TYR A 208 4.77 5.25 -39.50
N LEU A 209 6.05 5.58 -39.38
CA LEU A 209 6.99 5.70 -40.52
C LEU A 209 7.47 4.34 -41.06
N LYS A 210 7.29 3.26 -40.28
CA LYS A 210 7.70 1.90 -40.66
C LYS A 210 6.54 1.02 -41.16
N ALA A 211 5.32 1.47 -40.99
CA ALA A 211 4.10 0.83 -41.49
C ALA A 211 3.73 1.36 -42.88
#